data_93e0ca01335c51ea0203e445f05fe750
#
_entry.id   93e0ca01335c51ea0203e445f05fe750
#
_cell.length_a   1.000
_cell.length_b   1.000
_cell.length_c   1.000
_cell.angle_alpha   90.00
_cell.angle_beta   90.00
_cell.angle_gamma   90.00
#
_symmetry.space_group_name_H-M   'P 1'
#
loop_
_entity.id
_entity.type
_entity.pdbx_description
1 polymer ?
#
loop_
_entity_poly.entity_id
_entity_poly.type
_entity_poly.pdbx_seq_one_letter_code
_entity_poly.pdbx_strand_id
1 'polypeptide(L)'
;MLRVAIPYGQLSTRQLRTLAHIGRTYDRGYGHFSTRQNIQYNWPRLEDTPDILAHPASVQMHAIQTSGNCVRNITTDHFAGVAPDEIIDPFVWAEVMRQWSTLHPEFGFLPRKFKIAINGSVEDRAATLVHDIGLHAMRDAAGEIGFRVIVG
;
A
#
# COMPACT_ATOMS: atom_id res chain seq x y z
N MET A 1 -15.98 8.28 -6.80
CA MET A 1 -14.58 8.25 -6.32
C MET A 1 -13.98 6.88 -6.64
N LEU A 2 -12.82 6.85 -7.27
CA LEU A 2 -12.06 5.65 -7.58
C LEU A 2 -10.72 5.73 -6.87
N ARG A 3 -10.23 4.61 -6.32
CA ARG A 3 -8.94 4.56 -5.62
C ARG A 3 -8.07 3.47 -6.23
N VAL A 4 -6.82 3.81 -6.58
CA VAL A 4 -5.83 2.89 -7.13
C VAL A 4 -4.85 2.51 -6.05
N ALA A 5 -4.52 1.22 -5.96
CA ALA A 5 -3.54 0.71 -5.01
C ALA A 5 -2.12 1.10 -5.45
N ILE A 6 -1.36 1.61 -4.51
CA ILE A 6 0.09 1.78 -4.63
C ILE A 6 0.70 0.93 -3.51
N PRO A 7 1.03 -0.34 -3.81
CA PRO A 7 1.55 -1.26 -2.80
C PRO A 7 2.75 -0.67 -2.08
N TYR A 8 2.70 -0.67 -0.75
CA TYR A 8 3.73 -0.13 0.14
C TYR A 8 4.29 1.23 -0.26
N GLY A 9 3.53 2.02 -1.03
CA GLY A 9 3.87 3.38 -1.44
C GLY A 9 4.86 3.48 -2.60
N GLN A 10 5.31 2.38 -3.19
CA GLN A 10 6.32 2.39 -4.25
C GLN A 10 5.69 2.60 -5.64
N LEU A 11 6.23 3.54 -6.40
CA LEU A 11 5.81 3.85 -7.76
C LEU A 11 7.00 3.91 -8.71
N SER A 12 6.88 3.25 -9.85
CA SER A 12 7.76 3.51 -10.99
C SER A 12 7.36 4.81 -11.71
N THR A 13 8.30 5.38 -12.45
CA THR A 13 8.01 6.58 -13.28
C THR A 13 6.95 6.31 -14.35
N ARG A 14 6.87 5.08 -14.86
CA ARG A 14 5.83 4.67 -15.82
C ARG A 14 4.45 4.65 -15.17
N GLN A 15 4.34 4.09 -13.98
CA GLN A 15 3.11 4.07 -13.17
C GLN A 15 2.67 5.50 -12.82
N LEU A 16 3.59 6.35 -12.38
CA LEU A 16 3.28 7.74 -12.03
C LEU A 16 2.76 8.52 -13.25
N ARG A 17 3.34 8.32 -14.46
CA ARG A 17 2.84 8.93 -15.68
C ARG A 17 1.42 8.45 -16.03
N THR A 18 1.13 7.16 -15.85
CA THR A 18 -0.21 6.60 -16.06
C THR A 18 -1.22 7.22 -15.09
N LEU A 19 -0.88 7.32 -13.82
CA LEU A 19 -1.72 7.98 -12.81
C LEU A 19 -1.96 9.47 -13.15
N ALA A 20 -0.91 10.18 -13.59
CA ALA A 20 -1.05 11.57 -14.02
C ALA A 20 -1.94 11.70 -15.27
N HIS A 21 -1.88 10.75 -16.21
CA HIS A 21 -2.78 10.71 -17.36
C HIS A 21 -4.24 10.54 -16.92
N ILE A 22 -4.51 9.60 -16.01
CA ILE A 22 -5.87 9.39 -15.48
C ILE A 22 -6.40 10.68 -14.84
N GLY A 23 -5.62 11.33 -14.00
CA GLY A 23 -6.04 12.58 -13.36
C GLY A 23 -6.41 13.68 -14.35
N ARG A 24 -5.64 13.82 -15.44
CA ARG A 24 -5.89 14.84 -16.47
C ARG A 24 -7.05 14.50 -17.40
N THR A 25 -7.24 13.22 -17.72
CA THR A 25 -8.22 12.79 -18.73
C THR A 25 -9.60 12.54 -18.12
N TYR A 26 -9.65 11.94 -16.94
CA TYR A 26 -10.90 11.41 -16.34
C TYR A 26 -11.30 12.08 -15.03
N ASP A 27 -10.43 12.93 -14.47
CA ASP A 27 -10.72 13.69 -13.27
C ASP A 27 -10.46 15.20 -13.53
N ARG A 28 -10.22 15.98 -12.51
CA ARG A 28 -10.05 17.44 -12.58
C ARG A 28 -8.58 17.87 -12.65
N GLY A 29 -7.70 17.02 -13.18
CA GLY A 29 -6.28 17.30 -13.36
C GLY A 29 -5.40 17.02 -12.13
N TYR A 30 -5.96 16.44 -11.07
CA TYR A 30 -5.21 16.08 -9.85
C TYR A 30 -5.70 14.75 -9.26
N GLY A 31 -4.84 14.14 -8.44
CA GLY A 31 -5.18 12.98 -7.60
C GLY A 31 -4.86 13.28 -6.15
N HIS A 32 -5.48 12.55 -5.22
CA HIS A 32 -5.29 12.67 -3.79
C HIS A 32 -4.56 11.43 -3.25
N PHE A 33 -3.33 11.60 -2.77
CA PHE A 33 -2.62 10.53 -2.05
C PHE A 33 -3.22 10.34 -0.66
N SER A 34 -3.58 9.10 -0.35
CA SER A 34 -4.21 8.78 0.93
C SER A 34 -3.19 8.40 1.99
N THR A 35 -3.59 8.42 3.27
CA THR A 35 -2.78 7.95 4.40
C THR A 35 -2.45 6.45 4.36
N ARG A 36 -3.05 5.70 3.43
CA ARG A 36 -2.72 4.28 3.15
C ARG A 36 -1.86 4.12 1.91
N GLN A 37 -1.11 5.15 1.52
CA GLN A 37 -0.20 5.11 0.37
C GLN A 37 -0.91 4.71 -0.94
N ASN A 38 -2.18 5.08 -1.11
CA ASN A 38 -2.94 4.91 -2.33
C ASN A 38 -3.16 6.27 -2.99
N ILE A 39 -3.56 6.28 -4.25
CA ILE A 39 -4.07 7.48 -4.90
C ILE A 39 -5.57 7.35 -5.17
N GLN A 40 -6.32 8.43 -4.98
CA GLN A 40 -7.74 8.46 -5.28
C GLN A 40 -8.10 9.63 -6.19
N TYR A 41 -9.06 9.36 -7.06
CA TYR A 41 -9.70 10.31 -7.96
C TYR A 41 -11.15 10.49 -7.52
N ASN A 42 -11.58 11.73 -7.33
CA ASN A 42 -12.86 11.99 -6.67
C ASN A 42 -14.01 12.19 -7.65
N TRP A 43 -13.73 12.53 -8.89
CA TRP A 43 -14.71 12.99 -9.87
C TRP A 43 -14.83 12.16 -11.16
N PRO A 44 -14.27 10.93 -11.27
CA PRO A 44 -14.47 10.11 -12.46
C PRO A 44 -15.98 9.82 -12.64
N ARG A 45 -16.41 9.81 -13.89
CA ARG A 45 -17.77 9.36 -14.23
C ARG A 45 -17.83 7.83 -14.17
N LEU A 46 -18.98 7.29 -13.88
CA LEU A 46 -19.16 5.84 -13.76
C LEU A 46 -18.90 5.13 -15.10
N GLU A 47 -19.34 5.76 -16.19
CA GLU A 47 -19.20 5.24 -17.55
C GLU A 47 -17.73 5.07 -17.97
N ASP A 48 -16.85 5.93 -17.49
CA ASP A 48 -15.41 5.89 -17.80
C ASP A 48 -14.64 4.86 -16.97
N THR A 49 -15.28 4.22 -15.99
CA THR A 49 -14.60 3.31 -15.04
C THR A 49 -13.87 2.15 -15.72
N PRO A 50 -14.42 1.46 -16.75
CA PRO A 50 -13.70 0.38 -17.42
C PRO A 50 -12.40 0.86 -18.06
N ASP A 51 -12.43 2.02 -18.74
CA ASP A 51 -11.25 2.59 -19.38
C ASP A 51 -10.21 3.05 -18.36
N ILE A 52 -10.66 3.67 -17.26
CA ILE A 52 -9.79 4.07 -16.16
C ILE A 52 -9.11 2.85 -15.54
N LEU A 53 -9.78 1.71 -15.38
CA LEU A 53 -9.19 0.50 -14.81
C LEU A 53 -8.20 -0.18 -15.78
N ALA A 54 -8.41 -0.05 -17.09
CA ALA A 54 -7.49 -0.57 -18.09
C ALA A 54 -6.10 0.11 -18.06
N HIS A 55 -6.05 1.40 -17.74
CA HIS A 55 -4.79 2.15 -17.65
C HIS A 55 -3.87 1.60 -16.54
N PRO A 56 -4.26 1.49 -15.26
CA PRO A 56 -3.42 0.89 -14.22
C PRO A 56 -3.05 -0.55 -14.56
N ALA A 57 -3.97 -1.35 -15.11
CA ALA A 57 -3.70 -2.73 -15.49
C ALA A 57 -2.55 -2.83 -16.51
N SER A 58 -2.44 -1.90 -17.46
CA SER A 58 -1.35 -1.86 -18.46
C SER A 58 0.05 -1.64 -17.84
N VAL A 59 0.12 -1.19 -16.61
CA VAL A 59 1.37 -0.96 -15.84
C VAL A 59 1.42 -1.79 -14.55
N GLN A 60 0.68 -2.91 -14.51
CA GLN A 60 0.65 -3.85 -13.38
C GLN A 60 0.15 -3.24 -12.06
N MET A 61 -0.82 -2.35 -12.15
CA MET A 61 -1.52 -1.77 -10.99
C MET A 61 -2.99 -2.17 -11.02
N HIS A 62 -3.63 -2.07 -9.86
CA HIS A 62 -5.05 -2.40 -9.69
C HIS A 62 -5.71 -1.51 -8.63
N ALA A 63 -7.03 -1.67 -8.47
CA ALA A 63 -7.83 -0.96 -7.48
C ALA A 63 -8.27 -1.85 -6.29
N ILE A 64 -7.75 -3.09 -6.20
CA ILE A 64 -8.11 -4.07 -5.16
C ILE A 64 -7.47 -3.64 -3.83
N GLN A 65 -8.09 -3.99 -2.70
CA GLN A 65 -7.62 -3.71 -1.33
C GLN A 65 -7.49 -2.20 -0.99
N THR A 66 -8.13 -1.35 -1.75
CA THR A 66 -8.10 0.10 -1.52
C THR A 66 -9.27 0.61 -0.68
N SER A 67 -10.37 -0.16 -0.61
CA SER A 67 -11.57 0.17 0.19
C SER A 67 -12.31 -1.10 0.62
N GLY A 68 -13.36 -0.93 1.44
CA GLY A 68 -14.16 -2.05 1.91
C GLY A 68 -13.59 -2.80 3.12
N ASN A 69 -14.29 -3.87 3.49
CA ASN A 69 -14.00 -4.71 4.65
C ASN A 69 -13.08 -5.89 4.24
N CYS A 70 -11.87 -5.57 3.91
CA CYS A 70 -10.83 -6.52 3.48
C CYS A 70 -9.49 -6.17 4.13
N VAL A 71 -8.50 -7.02 3.94
CA VAL A 71 -7.09 -6.64 4.20
C VAL A 71 -6.74 -5.52 3.24
N ARG A 72 -6.38 -4.37 3.80
CA ARG A 72 -6.08 -3.14 3.05
C ARG A 72 -4.67 -3.19 2.50
N ASN A 73 -4.36 -2.27 1.58
CA ASN A 73 -3.00 -2.08 1.08
C ASN A 73 -1.98 -2.11 2.24
N ILE A 74 -0.94 -2.93 2.10
CA ILE A 74 0.16 -2.99 3.07
C ILE A 74 0.96 -1.70 2.98
N THR A 75 1.25 -1.08 4.12
CA THR A 75 2.00 0.17 4.18
C THR A 75 3.37 -0.03 4.83
N THR A 76 4.32 0.81 4.43
CA THR A 76 5.67 0.82 4.99
C THR A 76 6.08 2.24 5.38
N ASP A 77 7.30 2.39 5.89
CA ASP A 77 7.98 3.66 6.10
C ASP A 77 8.11 4.44 4.77
N HIS A 78 7.88 5.73 4.81
CA HIS A 78 8.04 6.62 3.65
C HIS A 78 9.51 6.84 3.25
N PHE A 79 10.47 6.47 4.08
CA PHE A 79 11.90 6.45 3.77
C PHE A 79 12.44 5.04 3.51
N ALA A 80 11.58 4.04 3.35
CA ALA A 80 12.00 2.67 3.05
C ALA A 80 12.95 2.63 1.83
N GLY A 81 14.04 1.90 1.97
CA GLY A 81 15.11 1.80 0.96
C GLY A 81 16.14 2.92 0.99
N VAL A 82 15.95 3.99 1.79
CA VAL A 82 16.89 5.12 1.89
C VAL A 82 17.11 5.60 3.33
N ALA A 83 16.43 5.02 4.31
CA ALA A 83 16.57 5.41 5.71
C ALA A 83 17.94 5.00 6.27
N PRO A 84 18.68 5.91 6.94
CA PRO A 84 20.02 5.60 7.46
C PRO A 84 20.02 4.59 8.61
N ASP A 85 18.88 4.42 9.27
CA ASP A 85 18.63 3.49 10.37
C ASP A 85 17.90 2.22 9.94
N GLU A 86 17.88 1.91 8.63
CA GLU A 86 17.21 0.73 8.10
C GLU A 86 17.91 -0.56 8.54
N ILE A 87 17.15 -1.49 9.11
CA ILE A 87 17.62 -2.80 9.56
C ILE A 87 17.48 -3.82 8.43
N ILE A 88 16.33 -3.75 7.72
CA ILE A 88 15.99 -4.59 6.56
C ILE A 88 15.19 -3.76 5.56
N ASP A 89 15.23 -4.17 4.29
CA ASP A 89 14.32 -3.63 3.28
C ASP A 89 12.88 -4.13 3.53
N PRO A 90 11.94 -3.25 3.95
CA PRO A 90 10.57 -3.63 4.23
C PRO A 90 9.78 -3.97 2.96
N PHE A 91 10.21 -3.53 1.77
CA PHE A 91 9.48 -3.77 0.52
C PHE A 91 9.37 -5.26 0.18
N VAL A 92 10.41 -6.04 0.44
CA VAL A 92 10.40 -7.50 0.22
C VAL A 92 9.29 -8.17 1.03
N TRP A 93 9.20 -7.83 2.31
CA TRP A 93 8.20 -8.40 3.21
C TRP A 93 6.79 -7.90 2.91
N ALA A 94 6.67 -6.62 2.58
CA ALA A 94 5.39 -6.03 2.18
C ALA A 94 4.85 -6.66 0.89
N GLU A 95 5.73 -6.97 -0.08
CA GLU A 95 5.33 -7.65 -1.31
C GLU A 95 4.88 -9.09 -1.05
N VAL A 96 5.58 -9.84 -0.21
CA VAL A 96 5.13 -11.19 0.20
C VAL A 96 3.74 -11.12 0.84
N MET A 97 3.52 -10.20 1.77
CA MET A 97 2.21 -10.02 2.42
C MET A 97 1.14 -9.58 1.43
N ARG A 98 1.46 -8.72 0.48
CA ARG A 98 0.56 -8.29 -0.58
C ARG A 98 0.14 -9.47 -1.46
N GLN A 99 1.08 -10.25 -1.96
CA GLN A 99 0.79 -11.39 -2.82
C GLN A 99 -0.06 -12.43 -2.11
N TRP A 100 0.25 -12.72 -0.86
CA TRP A 100 -0.53 -13.65 -0.06
C TRP A 100 -1.95 -13.15 0.22
N SER A 101 -2.15 -11.87 0.48
CA SER A 101 -3.45 -11.32 0.86
C SER A 101 -4.33 -10.92 -0.33
N THR A 102 -3.74 -10.65 -1.51
CA THR A 102 -4.49 -10.24 -2.70
C THR A 102 -5.31 -11.41 -3.24
N LEU A 103 -6.62 -11.21 -3.38
CA LEU A 103 -7.59 -12.22 -3.82
C LEU A 103 -7.66 -13.46 -2.93
N HIS A 104 -7.10 -13.43 -1.72
CA HIS A 104 -7.28 -14.53 -0.79
C HIS A 104 -8.77 -14.63 -0.38
N PRO A 105 -9.40 -15.81 -0.50
CA PRO A 105 -10.85 -15.94 -0.33
C PRO A 105 -11.34 -15.54 1.07
N GLU A 106 -10.56 -15.76 2.11
CA GLU A 106 -10.92 -15.41 3.49
C GLU A 106 -10.78 -13.92 3.80
N PHE A 107 -10.04 -13.14 2.99
CA PHE A 107 -9.73 -11.74 3.26
C PHE A 107 -10.58 -10.75 2.48
N GLY A 108 -11.47 -11.23 1.62
CA GLY A 108 -12.37 -10.40 0.83
C GLY A 108 -13.57 -9.85 1.60
N PHE A 109 -13.98 -10.53 2.67
CA PHE A 109 -15.19 -10.22 3.43
C PHE A 109 -14.94 -10.31 4.94
N LEU A 110 -14.11 -9.42 5.46
CA LEU A 110 -13.86 -9.30 6.89
C LEU A 110 -14.99 -8.50 7.57
N PRO A 111 -15.20 -8.63 8.89
CA PRO A 111 -16.21 -7.83 9.61
C PRO A 111 -15.93 -6.33 9.57
N ARG A 112 -14.68 -5.93 9.39
CA ARG A 112 -14.24 -4.54 9.22
C ARG A 112 -12.98 -4.46 8.37
N LYS A 113 -12.60 -3.26 7.94
CA LYS A 113 -11.30 -2.99 7.28
C LYS A 113 -10.17 -3.43 8.20
N PHE A 114 -9.18 -4.11 7.65
CA PHE A 114 -8.02 -4.62 8.38
C PHE A 114 -6.73 -4.05 7.78
N LYS A 115 -5.87 -3.49 8.60
CA LYS A 115 -4.69 -2.73 8.20
C LYS A 115 -3.43 -3.36 8.75
N ILE A 116 -2.43 -3.52 7.89
CA ILE A 116 -1.11 -4.03 8.24
C ILE A 116 -0.07 -2.98 7.84
N ALA A 117 0.90 -2.73 8.72
CA ALA A 117 2.07 -1.90 8.43
C ALA A 117 3.34 -2.68 8.75
N ILE A 118 4.38 -2.45 7.94
CA ILE A 118 5.70 -3.04 8.12
C ILE A 118 6.72 -1.91 8.22
N ASN A 119 7.49 -1.88 9.31
CA ASN A 119 8.60 -0.95 9.50
C ASN A 119 9.92 -1.70 9.46
N GLY A 120 10.82 -1.29 8.56
CA GLY A 120 12.14 -1.88 8.38
C GLY A 120 13.27 -1.16 9.13
N SER A 121 12.97 -0.04 9.78
CA SER A 121 13.92 0.86 10.41
C SER A 121 13.86 0.79 11.94
N VAL A 122 14.87 1.33 12.62
CA VAL A 122 14.88 1.44 14.09
C VAL A 122 13.75 2.35 14.56
N GLU A 123 13.58 3.50 13.91
CA GLU A 123 12.48 4.43 14.20
C GLU A 123 11.18 3.95 13.54
N ASP A 124 10.08 3.94 14.28
CA ASP A 124 8.75 3.58 13.76
C ASP A 124 8.10 4.76 13.01
N ARG A 125 8.44 4.91 11.74
CA ARG A 125 7.80 5.87 10.83
C ARG A 125 6.59 5.31 10.08
N ALA A 126 6.33 4.00 10.21
CA ALA A 126 5.15 3.34 9.65
C ALA A 126 3.94 3.35 10.59
N ALA A 127 4.09 3.86 11.82
CA ALA A 127 3.08 3.89 12.87
C ALA A 127 2.51 2.49 13.18
N THR A 128 3.40 1.51 13.36
CA THR A 128 3.02 0.10 13.58
C THR A 128 2.12 -0.10 14.80
N LEU A 129 2.24 0.77 15.82
CA LEU A 129 1.47 0.71 17.06
C LEU A 129 -0.03 1.01 16.90
N VAL A 130 -0.47 1.63 15.79
CA VAL A 130 -1.87 2.01 15.56
C VAL A 130 -2.53 1.20 14.45
N HIS A 131 -1.87 0.13 13.99
CA HIS A 131 -2.39 -0.79 12.99
C HIS A 131 -2.99 -2.03 13.64
N ASP A 132 -3.90 -2.71 12.94
CA ASP A 132 -4.45 -4.00 13.40
C ASP A 132 -3.33 -5.05 13.51
N ILE A 133 -2.34 -5.01 12.60
CA ILE A 133 -1.05 -5.70 12.75
C ILE A 133 0.09 -4.74 12.37
N GLY A 134 1.05 -4.59 13.28
CA GLY A 134 2.31 -3.91 13.04
C GLY A 134 3.48 -4.91 13.07
N LEU A 135 4.31 -4.90 12.02
CA LEU A 135 5.56 -5.66 11.98
C LEU A 135 6.73 -4.67 12.05
N HIS A 136 7.44 -4.69 13.16
CA HIS A 136 8.59 -3.82 13.37
C HIS A 136 9.87 -4.65 13.36
N ALA A 137 10.77 -4.39 12.40
CA ALA A 137 12.04 -5.08 12.29
C ALA A 137 12.94 -4.80 13.49
N MET A 138 13.59 -5.84 13.99
CA MET A 138 14.48 -5.77 15.13
C MET A 138 15.68 -6.70 14.93
N ARG A 139 16.78 -6.40 15.66
CA ARG A 139 17.88 -7.35 15.87
C ARG A 139 17.82 -7.85 17.30
N ASP A 140 18.05 -9.14 17.48
CA ASP A 140 18.24 -9.71 18.81
C ASP A 140 19.68 -9.49 19.33
N ALA A 141 19.96 -10.00 20.52
CA ALA A 141 21.29 -9.90 21.14
C ALA A 141 22.40 -10.65 20.38
N ALA A 142 22.05 -11.60 19.52
CA ALA A 142 22.99 -12.31 18.65
C ALA A 142 23.17 -11.61 17.29
N GLY A 143 22.39 -10.54 17.02
CA GLY A 143 22.41 -9.80 15.76
C GLY A 143 21.46 -10.37 14.70
N GLU A 144 20.73 -11.43 15.02
CA GLU A 144 19.74 -12.03 14.10
C GLU A 144 18.54 -11.09 13.89
N ILE A 145 18.07 -11.04 12.65
CA ILE A 145 16.97 -10.16 12.24
C ILE A 145 15.64 -10.90 12.40
N GLY A 146 14.69 -10.25 13.05
CA GLY A 146 13.33 -10.72 13.20
C GLY A 146 12.34 -9.56 13.25
N PHE A 147 11.09 -9.86 13.57
CA PHE A 147 10.03 -8.87 13.72
C PHE A 147 9.42 -8.91 15.12
N ARG A 148 9.28 -7.75 15.72
CA ARG A 148 8.31 -7.55 16.78
C ARG A 148 6.93 -7.45 16.14
N VAL A 149 6.06 -8.40 16.46
CA VAL A 149 4.67 -8.42 15.99
C VAL A 149 3.81 -7.70 17.03
N ILE A 150 3.09 -6.69 16.58
CA ILE A 150 2.18 -5.88 17.39
C ILE A 150 0.78 -6.16 16.86
N VAL A 151 -0.14 -6.50 17.77
CA VAL A 151 -1.55 -6.76 17.48
C VAL A 151 -2.38 -5.89 18.40
N GLY A 152 -3.33 -5.11 17.83
CA GLY A 152 -4.15 -4.17 18.60
C GLY A 152 -5.57 -4.01 18.07
#